data_991278ea4fd7b366a17ecada0810b001
#
_entry.id   991278ea4fd7b366a17ecada0810b001
#
_cell.length_a   1.000
_cell.length_b   1.000
_cell.length_c   1.000
_cell.angle_alpha   90.00
_cell.angle_beta   90.00
_cell.angle_gamma   90.00
#
_symmetry.space_group_name_H-M   'P 1'
#
loop_
_entity.id
_entity.type
_entity.pdbx_description
1 polymer ?
#
loop_
_entity_poly.entity_id
_entity_poly.type
_entity_poly.pdbx_seq_one_letter_code
_entity_poly.pdbx_strand_id
1 'polypeptide(L)'
;MSYTVQNVIDRIRFNTATENDLIGKSANELFSNKNIVAQLKFALDDYAKYTKALQSVYSLPIDSDVAVMNEPPDILRSEGIRFLVWFINGYAYPINEQNLNNTYANFPAPIQGLPKWFSYWNDTITFYPQNGNGFNCTALAYDVGIDDTVIKVKNTSGFPPKNGRITIDDEKIKYEYKDGTHFYNCTRGIENTEIKTHDYGVCVQENNVWVYYHSLHFDIPVNPDDTIKKEILNKKMQIVDEHIEIICDYASFKLLSKVDAERASHYKVNFSEWLKEAKRDIIKGRSRVQKTGWIREPFEFEKESAYWGM
;
A
#
# COMPACT_ATOMS: atom_id res chain seq x y z
N MET A 1 19.22 -7.98 -8.26
CA MET A 1 18.13 -8.28 -9.23
C MET A 1 16.83 -8.21 -8.46
N SER A 2 15.79 -7.63 -9.01
CA SER A 2 14.50 -7.64 -8.32
C SER A 2 13.62 -8.74 -8.91
N TYR A 3 13.09 -9.59 -8.05
CA TYR A 3 12.23 -10.70 -8.46
C TYR A 3 10.86 -10.20 -8.89
N THR A 4 10.36 -10.74 -10.01
CA THR A 4 8.99 -10.55 -10.46
C THR A 4 8.09 -11.69 -9.95
N VAL A 5 6.77 -11.53 -10.04
CA VAL A 5 5.80 -12.60 -9.74
C VAL A 5 6.11 -13.85 -10.58
N GLN A 6 6.44 -13.68 -11.88
CA GLN A 6 6.82 -14.78 -12.76
C GLN A 6 8.01 -15.55 -12.21
N ASN A 7 9.09 -14.83 -11.82
CA ASN A 7 10.30 -15.50 -11.29
C ASN A 7 9.99 -16.34 -10.05
N VAL A 8 9.13 -15.85 -9.17
CA VAL A 8 8.74 -16.56 -7.94
C VAL A 8 7.91 -17.79 -8.25
N ILE A 9 6.92 -17.68 -9.14
CA ILE A 9 6.12 -18.83 -9.57
C ILE A 9 7.00 -19.89 -10.26
N ASP A 10 7.89 -19.47 -11.15
CA ASP A 10 8.80 -20.39 -11.85
C ASP A 10 9.78 -21.06 -10.87
N ARG A 11 10.24 -20.36 -9.85
CA ARG A 11 11.07 -20.94 -8.79
C ARG A 11 10.30 -22.00 -7.98
N ILE A 12 9.07 -21.71 -7.59
CA ILE A 12 8.23 -22.67 -6.88
C ILE A 12 7.97 -23.91 -7.77
N ARG A 13 7.68 -23.70 -9.06
CA ARG A 13 7.53 -24.81 -10.02
C ARG A 13 8.79 -25.64 -10.15
N PHE A 14 9.94 -25.00 -10.28
CA PHE A 14 11.23 -25.68 -10.34
C PHE A 14 11.47 -26.54 -9.09
N ASN A 15 11.22 -26.00 -7.90
CA ASN A 15 11.34 -26.71 -6.64
C ASN A 15 10.37 -27.90 -6.55
N THR A 16 9.17 -27.79 -7.12
CA THR A 16 8.12 -28.81 -7.08
C THR A 16 8.10 -29.74 -8.29
N ALA A 17 8.78 -29.38 -9.40
CA ALA A 17 8.88 -30.22 -10.58
C ALA A 17 9.52 -31.57 -10.26
N THR A 18 8.95 -32.64 -10.77
CA THR A 18 9.60 -33.95 -10.81
C THR A 18 10.31 -34.10 -12.15
N GLU A 19 11.49 -34.71 -12.18
CA GLU A 19 12.19 -35.05 -13.42
C GLU A 19 11.40 -36.02 -14.32
N ASN A 20 10.39 -36.65 -13.76
CA ASN A 20 9.47 -37.50 -14.48
C ASN A 20 8.04 -37.03 -14.18
N ASP A 21 7.20 -36.92 -15.20
CA ASP A 21 5.75 -36.75 -15.14
C ASP A 21 5.02 -37.92 -14.39
N LEU A 22 5.64 -38.42 -13.34
CA LEU A 22 5.20 -39.59 -12.61
C LEU A 22 4.00 -39.36 -11.68
N ILE A 23 3.66 -38.10 -11.49
CA ILE A 23 2.50 -37.77 -10.70
C ILE A 23 1.37 -37.51 -11.69
N GLY A 24 0.38 -38.40 -11.70
CA GLY A 24 -0.73 -38.40 -12.66
C GLY A 24 -1.55 -37.10 -12.70
N LYS A 25 -2.66 -37.07 -13.41
CA LYS A 25 -3.52 -35.89 -13.62
C LYS A 25 -3.84 -35.08 -12.37
N SER A 26 -3.91 -35.71 -11.20
CA SER A 26 -4.13 -35.06 -9.90
C SER A 26 -2.97 -34.16 -9.46
N ALA A 27 -1.76 -34.41 -9.93
CA ALA A 27 -0.61 -33.58 -9.59
C ALA A 27 -0.57 -32.28 -10.41
N ASN A 28 -1.05 -32.31 -11.64
CA ASN A 28 -1.17 -31.09 -12.46
C ASN A 28 -2.15 -30.10 -11.81
N GLU A 29 -3.22 -30.58 -11.19
CA GLU A 29 -4.13 -29.71 -10.42
C GLU A 29 -3.45 -29.14 -9.16
N LEU A 30 -2.62 -29.94 -8.48
CA LEU A 30 -1.95 -29.51 -7.26
C LEU A 30 -0.94 -28.37 -7.53
N PHE A 31 -0.25 -28.44 -8.67
CA PHE A 31 0.73 -27.45 -9.10
C PHE A 31 0.16 -26.41 -10.08
N SER A 32 -1.16 -26.29 -10.13
CA SER A 32 -1.84 -25.21 -10.84
C SER A 32 -1.43 -23.83 -10.30
N ASN A 33 -1.51 -22.80 -11.11
CA ASN A 33 -1.26 -21.41 -10.69
C ASN A 33 -2.11 -21.05 -9.46
N LYS A 34 -3.36 -21.49 -9.45
CA LYS A 34 -4.28 -21.26 -8.34
C LYS A 34 -3.73 -21.77 -7.01
N ASN A 35 -3.22 -22.99 -7.00
CA ASN A 35 -2.68 -23.60 -5.79
C ASN A 35 -1.32 -23.01 -5.41
N ILE A 36 -0.45 -22.76 -6.38
CA ILE A 36 0.84 -22.11 -6.14
C ILE A 36 0.63 -20.72 -5.52
N VAL A 37 -0.23 -19.90 -6.13
CA VAL A 37 -0.53 -18.56 -5.66
C VAL A 37 -1.19 -18.60 -4.27
N ALA A 38 -2.07 -19.56 -4.01
CA ALA A 38 -2.67 -19.69 -2.68
C ALA A 38 -1.63 -19.96 -1.59
N GLN A 39 -0.68 -20.88 -1.82
CA GLN A 39 0.39 -21.15 -0.84
C GLN A 39 1.38 -19.98 -0.72
N LEU A 40 1.69 -19.34 -1.85
CA LEU A 40 2.51 -18.14 -1.86
C LEU A 40 1.84 -17.02 -1.06
N LYS A 41 0.53 -16.79 -1.24
CA LYS A 41 -0.22 -15.78 -0.48
C LYS A 41 -0.15 -16.02 1.02
N PHE A 42 -0.33 -17.25 1.49
CA PHE A 42 -0.17 -17.57 2.92
C PHE A 42 1.22 -17.19 3.45
N ALA A 43 2.28 -17.53 2.69
CA ALA A 43 3.64 -17.19 3.08
C ALA A 43 3.87 -15.66 3.13
N LEU A 44 3.33 -14.94 2.16
CA LEU A 44 3.41 -13.48 2.04
C LEU A 44 2.65 -12.76 3.16
N ASP A 45 1.45 -13.25 3.48
CA ASP A 45 0.63 -12.69 4.55
C ASP A 45 1.28 -12.90 5.92
N ASP A 46 1.84 -14.09 6.18
CA ASP A 46 2.58 -14.36 7.40
C ASP A 46 3.85 -13.51 7.49
N TYR A 47 4.57 -13.35 6.38
CA TYR A 47 5.71 -12.45 6.30
C TYR A 47 5.33 -11.00 6.62
N ALA A 48 4.27 -10.47 5.99
CA ALA A 48 3.79 -9.12 6.24
C ALA A 48 3.37 -8.91 7.71
N LYS A 49 2.58 -9.85 8.26
CA LYS A 49 2.13 -9.81 9.67
C LYS A 49 3.28 -9.79 10.66
N TYR A 50 4.28 -10.64 10.45
CA TYR A 50 5.36 -10.81 11.40
C TYR A 50 6.41 -9.73 11.31
N THR A 51 6.80 -9.36 10.10
CA THR A 51 7.89 -8.42 9.85
C THR A 51 7.43 -6.97 9.82
N LYS A 52 6.16 -6.71 9.47
CA LYS A 52 5.61 -5.37 9.22
C LYS A 52 6.46 -4.57 8.22
N ALA A 53 7.05 -5.30 7.27
CA ALA A 53 7.98 -4.74 6.29
C ALA A 53 7.25 -3.85 5.28
N LEU A 54 6.04 -4.26 4.89
CA LEU A 54 5.27 -3.58 3.87
C LEU A 54 4.56 -2.37 4.48
N GLN A 55 4.79 -1.22 3.89
CA GLN A 55 4.19 0.04 4.30
C GLN A 55 3.62 0.73 3.07
N SER A 56 2.42 1.24 3.21
CA SER A 56 1.70 1.94 2.15
C SER A 56 1.09 3.23 2.67
N VAL A 57 0.70 4.07 1.73
CA VAL A 57 -0.05 5.29 2.01
C VAL A 57 -1.34 5.22 1.22
N TYR A 58 -2.45 5.41 1.90
CA TYR A 58 -3.76 5.53 1.29
C TYR A 58 -4.25 6.97 1.45
N SER A 59 -4.61 7.62 0.36
CA SER A 59 -4.99 9.01 0.38
C SER A 59 -6.39 9.20 -0.20
N LEU A 60 -7.16 10.09 0.40
CA LEU A 60 -8.54 10.39 0.00
C LEU A 60 -8.85 11.88 0.10
N PRO A 61 -9.72 12.40 -0.80
CA PRO A 61 -10.43 13.64 -0.58
C PRO A 61 -11.56 13.42 0.43
N ILE A 62 -11.49 14.05 1.59
CA ILE A 62 -12.54 14.01 2.61
C ILE A 62 -13.22 15.38 2.68
N ASP A 63 -14.52 15.40 2.42
CA ASP A 63 -15.32 16.62 2.41
C ASP A 63 -15.60 17.13 3.83
N SER A 64 -16.11 18.34 3.92
CA SER A 64 -16.64 18.91 5.16
C SER A 64 -17.77 18.02 5.70
N ASP A 65 -17.90 17.98 7.02
CA ASP A 65 -18.91 17.20 7.75
C ASP A 65 -18.74 15.66 7.71
N VAL A 66 -17.71 15.16 7.02
CA VAL A 66 -17.39 13.73 7.03
C VAL A 66 -16.60 13.39 8.28
N ALA A 67 -17.16 12.50 9.09
CA ALA A 67 -16.51 12.03 10.32
C ALA A 67 -15.87 10.65 10.19
N VAL A 68 -16.22 9.89 9.15
CA VAL A 68 -15.85 8.46 9.03
C VAL A 68 -15.38 8.17 7.62
N MET A 69 -14.31 7.40 7.50
CA MET A 69 -13.84 6.81 6.24
C MET A 69 -13.62 5.31 6.39
N ASN A 70 -13.67 4.58 5.28
CA ASN A 70 -13.33 3.16 5.26
C ASN A 70 -11.81 2.97 5.39
N GLU A 71 -11.42 1.82 5.92
CA GLU A 71 -10.01 1.42 5.97
C GLU A 71 -9.41 1.22 4.57
N PRO A 72 -8.08 1.32 4.40
CA PRO A 72 -7.41 0.89 3.19
C PRO A 72 -7.69 -0.59 2.88
N PRO A 73 -7.91 -0.98 1.60
CA PRO A 73 -8.35 -2.33 1.23
C PRO A 73 -7.34 -3.44 1.52
N ASP A 74 -6.06 -3.09 1.57
CA ASP A 74 -4.94 -4.02 1.81
C ASP A 74 -4.29 -3.84 3.19
N ILE A 75 -5.01 -3.25 4.15
CA ILE A 75 -4.48 -3.00 5.50
C ILE A 75 -4.19 -4.30 6.27
N LEU A 76 -3.10 -4.30 6.99
CA LEU A 76 -2.80 -5.35 7.96
C LEU A 76 -3.60 -5.10 9.25
N ARG A 77 -4.78 -5.71 9.38
CA ARG A 77 -5.78 -5.42 10.42
C ARG A 77 -5.29 -5.52 11.87
N SER A 78 -4.29 -6.33 12.16
CA SER A 78 -3.81 -6.54 13.54
C SER A 78 -3.03 -5.36 14.13
N GLU A 79 -2.47 -4.48 13.28
CA GLU A 79 -1.66 -3.33 13.70
C GLU A 79 -1.66 -2.22 12.65
N GLY A 80 -2.77 -2.07 11.94
CA GLY A 80 -2.89 -1.46 10.64
C GLY A 80 -2.34 -0.05 10.50
N ILE A 81 -2.87 0.90 11.26
CA ILE A 81 -2.55 2.32 11.03
C ILE A 81 -1.33 2.71 11.84
N ARG A 82 -0.34 3.32 11.18
CA ARG A 82 0.87 3.85 11.85
C ARG A 82 0.64 5.26 12.35
N PHE A 83 0.16 6.10 11.45
CA PHE A 83 -0.21 7.49 11.73
C PHE A 83 -1.06 8.02 10.59
N LEU A 84 -1.70 9.12 10.83
CA LEU A 84 -2.57 9.80 9.91
C LEU A 84 -2.19 11.28 9.82
N VAL A 85 -2.26 11.83 8.61
CA VAL A 85 -1.96 13.24 8.36
C VAL A 85 -3.15 13.89 7.66
N TRP A 86 -3.52 15.06 8.13
CA TRP A 86 -4.52 15.90 7.49
C TRP A 86 -3.85 17.10 6.83
N PHE A 87 -4.26 17.42 5.61
CA PHE A 87 -3.77 18.60 4.90
C PHE A 87 -4.83 19.71 4.89
N ILE A 88 -4.42 20.91 5.22
CA ILE A 88 -5.27 22.12 5.17
C ILE A 88 -4.46 23.25 4.55
N ASN A 89 -4.96 23.80 3.46
CA ASN A 89 -4.28 24.88 2.73
C ASN A 89 -2.81 24.55 2.42
N GLY A 90 -2.52 23.29 2.12
CA GLY A 90 -1.19 22.81 1.79
C GLY A 90 -0.27 22.51 2.98
N TYR A 91 -0.73 22.69 4.20
CA TYR A 91 0.02 22.35 5.42
C TYR A 91 -0.42 20.99 6.00
N ALA A 92 0.55 20.22 6.46
CA ALA A 92 0.33 18.89 7.03
C ALA A 92 0.13 18.95 8.56
N TYR A 93 -0.93 18.33 9.03
CA TYR A 93 -1.26 18.23 10.46
C TYR A 93 -1.34 16.76 10.84
N PRO A 94 -0.43 16.24 11.68
CA PRO A 94 -0.51 14.88 12.18
C PRO A 94 -1.72 14.73 13.12
N ILE A 95 -2.41 13.60 12.99
CA ILE A 95 -3.55 13.25 13.83
C ILE A 95 -3.19 12.05 14.67
N ASN A 96 -3.45 12.13 15.96
CA ASN A 96 -3.12 11.08 16.91
C ASN A 96 -4.26 10.06 17.04
N GLU A 97 -3.89 8.80 17.21
CA GLU A 97 -4.87 7.76 17.53
C GLU A 97 -5.38 7.93 18.96
N GLN A 98 -6.67 7.76 19.15
CA GLN A 98 -7.32 7.76 20.45
C GLN A 98 -8.34 6.63 20.54
N ASN A 99 -8.50 6.04 21.71
CA ASN A 99 -9.51 5.02 21.95
C ASN A 99 -10.93 5.61 21.72
N LEU A 100 -11.77 4.88 21.00
CA LEU A 100 -13.13 5.30 20.67
C LEU A 100 -13.95 5.70 21.89
N ASN A 101 -13.85 4.94 22.99
CA ASN A 101 -14.56 5.24 24.22
C ASN A 101 -14.15 6.58 24.84
N ASN A 102 -12.86 6.89 24.81
CA ASN A 102 -12.34 8.17 25.28
C ASN A 102 -12.80 9.33 24.40
N THR A 103 -12.91 9.07 23.10
CA THR A 103 -13.38 10.06 22.14
C THR A 103 -14.85 10.42 22.39
N TYR A 104 -15.73 9.44 22.54
CA TYR A 104 -17.14 9.69 22.86
C TYR A 104 -17.34 10.28 24.24
N ALA A 105 -16.53 9.92 25.24
CA ALA A 105 -16.60 10.51 26.57
C ALA A 105 -16.23 12.00 26.59
N ASN A 106 -15.22 12.38 25.78
CA ASN A 106 -14.75 13.76 25.69
C ASN A 106 -15.55 14.62 24.72
N PHE A 107 -16.18 14.00 23.71
CA PHE A 107 -16.91 14.68 22.63
C PHE A 107 -18.28 14.03 22.40
N PRO A 108 -19.21 14.20 23.34
CA PRO A 108 -20.53 13.55 23.26
C PRO A 108 -21.43 14.10 22.13
N ALA A 109 -21.08 15.23 21.54
CA ALA A 109 -21.80 15.83 20.42
C ALA A 109 -20.86 15.99 19.21
N PRO A 110 -21.40 15.91 17.97
CA PRO A 110 -20.62 16.19 16.78
C PRO A 110 -20.17 17.66 16.81
N ILE A 111 -18.87 17.87 16.92
CA ILE A 111 -18.26 19.20 16.88
C ILE A 111 -17.50 19.28 15.56
N GLN A 112 -17.79 20.33 14.79
CA GLN A 112 -17.03 20.65 13.58
C GLN A 112 -15.72 21.36 13.93
N GLY A 113 -14.67 21.04 13.23
CA GLY A 113 -13.38 21.69 13.41
C GLY A 113 -12.24 20.96 12.70
N LEU A 114 -11.03 21.33 13.05
CA LEU A 114 -9.85 20.62 12.58
C LEU A 114 -9.75 19.28 13.32
N PRO A 115 -9.75 18.13 12.62
CA PRO A 115 -9.53 16.84 13.25
C PRO A 115 -8.19 16.78 13.98
N LYS A 116 -8.20 16.35 15.23
CA LYS A 116 -7.01 16.24 16.10
C LYS A 116 -6.73 14.80 16.50
N TRP A 117 -7.77 13.98 16.46
CA TRP A 117 -7.71 12.56 16.84
C TRP A 117 -8.46 11.72 15.83
N PHE A 118 -8.04 10.47 15.69
CA PHE A 118 -8.80 9.44 15.01
C PHE A 118 -8.93 8.21 15.90
N SER A 119 -9.95 7.42 15.67
CA SER A 119 -10.08 6.07 16.22
C SER A 119 -10.29 5.09 15.07
N TYR A 120 -9.69 3.92 15.19
CA TYR A 120 -9.83 2.83 14.24
C TYR A 120 -10.64 1.71 14.88
N TRP A 121 -11.79 1.41 14.33
CA TRP A 121 -12.69 0.38 14.83
C TRP A 121 -13.60 -0.15 13.73
N ASN A 122 -13.75 -1.49 13.68
CA ASN A 122 -14.68 -2.17 12.78
C ASN A 122 -14.54 -1.72 11.32
N ASP A 123 -13.29 -1.81 10.80
CA ASP A 123 -12.93 -1.50 9.41
C ASP A 123 -13.16 -0.02 9.02
N THR A 124 -13.34 0.85 10.00
CA THR A 124 -13.54 2.29 9.80
C THR A 124 -12.57 3.14 10.61
N ILE A 125 -12.25 4.29 10.06
CA ILE A 125 -11.48 5.35 10.69
C ILE A 125 -12.42 6.51 10.97
N THR A 126 -12.56 6.87 12.24
CA THR A 126 -13.44 7.96 12.69
C THR A 126 -12.60 9.14 13.15
N PHE A 127 -12.93 10.34 12.72
CA PHE A 127 -12.22 11.59 13.02
C PHE A 127 -12.92 12.44 14.05
N TYR A 128 -12.12 13.10 14.92
CA TYR A 128 -12.62 14.03 15.91
C TYR A 128 -11.70 15.26 16.06
N PRO A 129 -12.26 16.47 16.12
CA PRO A 129 -13.62 16.83 15.66
C PRO A 129 -13.92 16.36 14.23
N GLN A 130 -15.17 16.42 13.80
CA GLN A 130 -15.53 16.22 12.40
C GLN A 130 -14.85 17.29 11.54
N ASN A 131 -14.49 16.95 10.31
CA ASN A 131 -13.86 17.91 9.42
C ASN A 131 -14.80 19.11 9.14
N GLY A 132 -14.35 20.30 9.50
CA GLY A 132 -15.06 21.55 9.18
C GLY A 132 -14.61 22.22 7.88
N ASN A 133 -13.54 21.70 7.25
CA ASN A 133 -12.86 22.38 6.14
C ASN A 133 -12.76 21.48 4.91
N GLY A 134 -13.58 20.98 4.23
CA GLY A 134 -13.47 20.16 3.02
C GLY A 134 -12.07 20.08 2.35
N PHE A 135 -11.96 19.43 1.23
CA PHE A 135 -10.75 19.38 0.40
C PHE A 135 -10.73 20.55 -0.59
N ASN A 136 -9.53 20.91 -1.07
CA ASN A 136 -9.40 21.86 -2.17
C ASN A 136 -9.77 21.18 -3.50
N CYS A 137 -10.50 21.91 -4.34
CA CYS A 137 -10.92 21.45 -5.66
C CYS A 137 -10.58 22.48 -6.73
N THR A 138 -10.16 22.03 -7.89
CA THR A 138 -9.98 22.84 -9.11
C THR A 138 -10.49 22.06 -10.31
N ALA A 139 -10.33 22.57 -11.50
CA ALA A 139 -10.73 21.89 -12.73
C ALA A 139 -9.56 21.83 -13.71
N LEU A 140 -9.51 20.77 -14.52
CA LEU A 140 -8.56 20.63 -15.61
C LEU A 140 -8.72 21.79 -16.60
N ALA A 141 -7.59 22.37 -17.02
CA ALA A 141 -7.55 23.43 -18.02
C ALA A 141 -7.35 22.89 -19.45
N TYR A 142 -6.99 21.61 -19.61
CA TYR A 142 -6.87 20.88 -20.88
C TYR A 142 -7.13 19.40 -20.61
N ASP A 143 -7.37 18.64 -21.70
CA ASP A 143 -7.43 17.18 -21.63
C ASP A 143 -6.08 16.61 -21.17
N VAL A 144 -6.12 15.55 -20.41
CA VAL A 144 -4.93 14.86 -19.86
C VAL A 144 -4.83 13.46 -20.47
N GLY A 145 -3.74 13.22 -21.20
CA GLY A 145 -3.42 11.91 -21.77
C GLY A 145 -2.85 10.94 -20.73
N ILE A 146 -2.73 9.67 -21.11
CA ILE A 146 -2.23 8.60 -20.23
C ILE A 146 -0.74 8.76 -19.88
N ASP A 147 0.05 9.38 -20.75
CA ASP A 147 1.50 9.57 -20.59
C ASP A 147 1.87 10.94 -20.03
N ASP A 148 0.89 11.79 -19.74
CA ASP A 148 1.16 13.15 -19.28
C ASP A 148 1.71 13.15 -17.86
N THR A 149 2.88 13.78 -17.71
CA THR A 149 3.55 13.99 -16.42
C THR A 149 3.40 15.41 -15.89
N VAL A 150 2.75 16.29 -16.66
CA VAL A 150 2.40 17.66 -16.26
C VAL A 150 0.90 17.84 -16.44
N ILE A 151 0.22 18.26 -15.39
CA ILE A 151 -1.23 18.44 -15.39
C ILE A 151 -1.53 19.91 -15.18
N LYS A 152 -2.20 20.53 -16.17
CA LYS A 152 -2.61 21.92 -16.09
C LYS A 152 -4.04 22.04 -15.58
N VAL A 153 -4.21 22.91 -14.60
CA VAL A 153 -5.49 23.21 -13.96
C VAL A 153 -5.77 24.70 -13.92
N LYS A 154 -6.98 25.10 -13.56
CA LYS A 154 -7.35 26.52 -13.47
C LYS A 154 -6.62 27.24 -12.34
N ASN A 155 -6.42 26.58 -11.20
CA ASN A 155 -5.76 27.15 -10.03
C ASN A 155 -5.27 26.03 -9.12
N THR A 156 -4.08 26.17 -8.55
CA THR A 156 -3.50 25.22 -7.58
C THR A 156 -3.45 25.80 -6.16
N SER A 157 -4.13 26.92 -5.89
CA SER A 157 -4.18 27.52 -4.54
C SER A 157 -4.78 26.52 -3.53
N GLY A 158 -4.21 26.48 -2.35
CA GLY A 158 -4.64 25.56 -1.29
C GLY A 158 -4.04 24.15 -1.34
N PHE A 159 -3.58 23.69 -2.50
CA PHE A 159 -2.92 22.38 -2.62
C PHE A 159 -1.50 22.42 -2.01
N PRO A 160 -0.99 21.28 -1.49
CA PRO A 160 0.38 21.17 -0.98
C PRO A 160 1.42 21.67 -2.00
N PRO A 161 2.43 22.47 -1.61
CA PRO A 161 3.40 23.01 -2.55
C PRO A 161 4.33 21.94 -3.16
N LYS A 162 4.56 20.84 -2.44
CA LYS A 162 5.43 19.73 -2.85
C LYS A 162 4.85 18.39 -2.41
N ASN A 163 5.16 17.36 -3.20
CA ASN A 163 4.82 15.95 -2.88
C ASN A 163 3.34 15.71 -2.58
N GLY A 164 2.43 16.49 -3.19
CA GLY A 164 1.00 16.36 -2.97
C GLY A 164 0.38 15.19 -3.72
N ARG A 165 -0.85 14.89 -3.38
CA ARG A 165 -1.69 13.86 -4.02
C ARG A 165 -3.02 14.45 -4.40
N ILE A 166 -3.48 14.11 -5.60
CA ILE A 166 -4.76 14.54 -6.16
C ILE A 166 -5.54 13.35 -6.68
N THR A 167 -6.84 13.50 -6.77
CA THR A 167 -7.74 12.56 -7.43
C THR A 167 -8.44 13.25 -8.58
N ILE A 168 -8.44 12.60 -9.75
CA ILE A 168 -9.18 13.01 -10.93
C ILE A 168 -10.07 11.82 -11.29
N ASP A 169 -11.38 11.98 -11.23
CA ASP A 169 -12.34 10.86 -11.26
C ASP A 169 -11.98 9.80 -10.22
N ASP A 170 -11.56 8.60 -10.66
CA ASP A 170 -11.13 7.50 -9.79
C ASP A 170 -9.60 7.33 -9.78
N GLU A 171 -8.85 8.11 -10.56
CA GLU A 171 -7.40 8.00 -10.64
C GLU A 171 -6.74 8.84 -9.56
N LYS A 172 -5.83 8.23 -8.80
CA LYS A 172 -4.97 8.92 -7.84
C LYS A 172 -3.61 9.20 -8.46
N ILE A 173 -3.15 10.43 -8.30
CA ILE A 173 -1.95 10.97 -8.92
C ILE A 173 -1.11 11.68 -7.85
N LYS A 174 0.19 11.40 -7.82
CA LYS A 174 1.16 12.13 -7.01
C LYS A 174 1.90 13.12 -7.89
N TYR A 175 2.06 14.35 -7.43
CA TYR A 175 2.94 15.32 -8.06
C TYR A 175 4.11 15.69 -7.13
N GLU A 176 5.25 16.09 -7.68
CA GLU A 176 6.40 16.48 -6.88
C GLU A 176 6.34 17.95 -6.46
N TYR A 177 5.92 18.83 -7.36
CA TYR A 177 5.77 20.26 -7.07
C TYR A 177 4.69 20.88 -7.95
N LYS A 178 4.29 22.10 -7.62
CA LYS A 178 3.30 22.87 -8.36
C LYS A 178 3.71 24.31 -8.52
N ASP A 179 3.13 24.98 -9.52
CA ASP A 179 3.06 26.46 -9.63
C ASP A 179 1.61 26.93 -9.45
N GLY A 180 1.28 28.13 -9.92
CA GLY A 180 -0.08 28.68 -9.81
C GLY A 180 -1.14 27.94 -10.61
N THR A 181 -0.74 27.15 -11.64
CA THR A 181 -1.66 26.53 -12.59
C THR A 181 -1.27 25.11 -13.03
N HIS A 182 -0.15 24.57 -12.60
CA HIS A 182 0.33 23.25 -13.03
C HIS A 182 0.79 22.42 -11.85
N PHE A 183 0.57 21.11 -11.98
CA PHE A 183 1.23 20.08 -11.21
C PHE A 183 2.31 19.42 -12.07
N TYR A 184 3.51 19.23 -11.53
CA TYR A 184 4.68 18.76 -12.26
C TYR A 184 5.19 17.43 -11.71
N ASN A 185 5.87 16.67 -12.61
CA ASN A 185 6.43 15.36 -12.33
C ASN A 185 5.38 14.42 -11.71
N CYS A 186 4.22 14.37 -12.39
CA CYS A 186 3.09 13.57 -11.96
C CYS A 186 3.38 12.08 -12.14
N THR A 187 3.22 11.32 -11.07
CA THR A 187 3.18 9.86 -11.09
C THR A 187 1.72 9.43 -11.10
N ARG A 188 1.30 8.84 -12.21
CA ARG A 188 -0.07 8.42 -12.48
C ARG A 188 -0.39 7.06 -11.84
N GLY A 189 -1.65 6.79 -11.56
CA GLY A 189 -2.14 5.47 -11.11
C GLY A 189 -1.58 5.02 -9.76
N ILE A 190 -1.25 5.93 -8.83
CA ILE A 190 -0.79 5.54 -7.50
C ILE A 190 -1.89 4.80 -6.72
N GLU A 191 -1.49 4.07 -5.67
CA GLU A 191 -2.42 3.34 -4.81
C GLU A 191 -3.26 2.29 -5.57
N ASN A 192 -2.68 1.70 -6.64
CA ASN A 192 -3.31 0.72 -7.52
C ASN A 192 -4.55 1.23 -8.27
N THR A 193 -4.69 2.53 -8.50
CA THR A 193 -5.73 3.08 -9.38
C THR A 193 -5.33 2.95 -10.86
N GLU A 194 -6.33 2.86 -11.73
CA GLU A 194 -6.11 2.74 -13.17
C GLU A 194 -5.75 4.09 -13.78
N ILE A 195 -4.75 4.13 -14.68
CA ILE A 195 -4.40 5.33 -15.43
C ILE A 195 -5.41 5.50 -16.56
N LYS A 196 -6.03 6.69 -16.63
CA LYS A 196 -7.06 7.01 -17.63
C LYS A 196 -6.77 8.36 -18.29
N THR A 197 -7.40 8.59 -19.42
CA THR A 197 -7.51 9.94 -19.99
C THR A 197 -8.59 10.73 -19.25
N HIS A 198 -8.38 12.02 -19.07
CA HIS A 198 -9.34 12.91 -18.43
C HIS A 198 -9.63 14.11 -19.30
N ASP A 199 -10.91 14.45 -19.44
CA ASP A 199 -11.36 15.54 -20.28
C ASP A 199 -11.18 16.91 -19.60
N TYR A 200 -11.10 17.95 -20.43
CA TYR A 200 -11.14 19.33 -19.97
C TYR A 200 -12.33 19.60 -19.04
N GLY A 201 -12.08 20.33 -17.97
CA GLY A 201 -13.10 20.76 -17.03
C GLY A 201 -13.42 19.75 -15.93
N VAL A 202 -12.88 18.54 -15.98
CA VAL A 202 -13.05 17.54 -14.90
C VAL A 202 -12.47 18.07 -13.58
N CYS A 203 -13.13 17.76 -12.47
CA CYS A 203 -12.72 18.18 -11.14
C CYS A 203 -11.44 17.48 -10.70
N VAL A 204 -10.49 18.24 -10.20
CA VAL A 204 -9.26 17.80 -9.59
C VAL A 204 -9.35 18.06 -8.10
N GLN A 205 -9.40 17.01 -7.30
CA GLN A 205 -9.58 17.06 -5.85
C GLN A 205 -8.25 16.85 -5.13
N GLU A 206 -8.00 17.63 -4.07
CA GLU A 206 -6.90 17.38 -3.16
C GLU A 206 -7.20 16.15 -2.30
N ASN A 207 -6.26 15.21 -2.22
CA ASN A 207 -6.34 14.16 -1.21
C ASN A 207 -5.84 14.72 0.12
N ASN A 208 -6.75 15.30 0.88
CA ASN A 208 -6.45 16.00 2.12
C ASN A 208 -6.21 15.10 3.32
N VAL A 209 -6.48 13.80 3.21
CA VAL A 209 -6.23 12.81 4.26
C VAL A 209 -5.30 11.73 3.75
N TRP A 210 -4.19 11.50 4.46
CA TRP A 210 -3.24 10.44 4.16
C TRP A 210 -3.11 9.50 5.36
N VAL A 211 -3.42 8.23 5.13
CA VAL A 211 -3.29 7.16 6.10
C VAL A 211 -2.02 6.38 5.79
N TYR A 212 -1.08 6.38 6.72
CA TYR A 212 0.14 5.58 6.65
C TYR A 212 -0.09 4.29 7.44
N TYR A 213 0.06 3.16 6.79
CA TYR A 213 -0.32 1.89 7.37
C TYR A 213 0.62 0.75 6.97
N HIS A 214 0.53 -0.35 7.70
CA HIS A 214 1.15 -1.61 7.30
C HIS A 214 0.20 -2.33 6.35
N SER A 215 0.69 -2.63 5.15
CA SER A 215 -0.09 -3.32 4.12
C SER A 215 0.22 -4.80 4.04
N LEU A 216 -0.70 -5.56 3.48
CA LEU A 216 -0.45 -6.87 2.92
C LEU A 216 0.27 -6.75 1.57
N HIS A 217 0.78 -7.86 1.05
CA HIS A 217 1.27 -7.91 -0.32
C HIS A 217 0.09 -7.76 -1.30
N PHE A 218 0.34 -7.16 -2.48
CA PHE A 218 -0.71 -7.05 -3.50
C PHE A 218 -1.24 -8.43 -3.91
N ASP A 219 -2.51 -8.49 -4.27
CA ASP A 219 -3.13 -9.72 -4.75
C ASP A 219 -2.56 -10.14 -6.11
N ILE A 220 -2.42 -11.46 -6.29
CA ILE A 220 -2.04 -12.09 -7.55
C ILE A 220 -3.29 -12.83 -8.08
N PRO A 221 -4.15 -12.15 -8.86
CA PRO A 221 -5.37 -12.77 -9.35
C PRO A 221 -5.05 -13.86 -10.39
N VAL A 222 -5.66 -15.02 -10.20
CA VAL A 222 -5.61 -16.14 -11.13
C VAL A 222 -6.98 -16.26 -11.82
N ASN A 223 -6.97 -16.25 -13.15
CA ASN A 223 -8.18 -16.40 -13.94
C ASN A 223 -8.81 -17.80 -13.78
N PRO A 224 -10.09 -17.98 -14.14
CA PRO A 224 -10.76 -19.29 -14.06
C PRO A 224 -10.08 -20.39 -14.89
N ASP A 225 -9.37 -20.03 -15.97
CA ASP A 225 -8.59 -20.91 -16.84
C ASP A 225 -7.17 -21.20 -16.31
N ASP A 226 -6.90 -20.89 -15.06
CA ASP A 226 -5.60 -21.03 -14.39
C ASP A 226 -4.48 -20.15 -14.99
N THR A 227 -4.80 -19.11 -15.76
CA THR A 227 -3.82 -18.15 -16.26
C THR A 227 -3.68 -16.93 -15.34
N ILE A 228 -2.55 -16.25 -15.43
CA ILE A 228 -2.30 -14.98 -14.73
C ILE A 228 -1.99 -13.92 -15.81
N LYS A 229 -2.57 -12.74 -15.66
CA LYS A 229 -2.33 -11.65 -16.62
C LYS A 229 -0.84 -11.30 -16.67
N LYS A 230 -0.31 -11.07 -17.87
CA LYS A 230 1.11 -10.76 -18.13
C LYS A 230 1.59 -9.53 -17.34
N GLU A 231 0.72 -8.55 -17.16
CA GLU A 231 1.01 -7.34 -16.37
C GLU A 231 1.30 -7.68 -14.91
N ILE A 232 0.54 -8.61 -14.32
CA ILE A 232 0.75 -9.09 -12.94
C ILE A 232 2.03 -9.92 -12.85
N LEU A 233 2.28 -10.80 -13.84
CA LEU A 233 3.50 -11.62 -13.87
C LEU A 233 4.77 -10.78 -13.91
N ASN A 234 4.74 -9.63 -14.57
CA ASN A 234 5.86 -8.71 -14.66
C ASN A 234 5.99 -7.76 -13.46
N LYS A 235 4.99 -7.73 -12.55
CA LYS A 235 5.07 -6.92 -11.34
C LYS A 235 6.21 -7.40 -10.44
N LYS A 236 6.94 -6.45 -9.88
CA LYS A 236 7.99 -6.73 -8.88
C LYS A 236 7.37 -7.13 -7.56
N MET A 237 7.97 -8.13 -6.91
CA MET A 237 7.58 -8.51 -5.56
C MET A 237 7.89 -7.39 -4.57
N GLN A 238 6.98 -7.13 -3.66
CA GLN A 238 7.13 -6.11 -2.60
C GLN A 238 7.87 -6.70 -1.38
N ILE A 239 8.93 -7.45 -1.62
CA ILE A 239 9.69 -8.14 -0.59
C ILE A 239 11.16 -7.88 -0.84
N VAL A 240 11.96 -7.91 0.20
CA VAL A 240 13.43 -7.85 0.09
C VAL A 240 13.92 -9.09 -0.68
N ASP A 241 14.72 -8.89 -1.72
CA ASP A 241 15.19 -9.96 -2.60
C ASP A 241 15.81 -11.14 -1.84
N GLU A 242 16.53 -10.89 -0.75
CA GLU A 242 17.18 -11.87 0.12
C GLU A 242 16.17 -12.80 0.84
N HIS A 243 14.92 -12.36 0.97
CA HIS A 243 13.86 -13.10 1.66
C HIS A 243 13.00 -13.96 0.73
N ILE A 244 13.10 -13.78 -0.58
CA ILE A 244 12.23 -14.43 -1.56
C ILE A 244 12.45 -15.93 -1.63
N GLU A 245 13.71 -16.38 -1.58
CA GLU A 245 14.02 -17.81 -1.69
C GLU A 245 13.33 -18.63 -0.58
N ILE A 246 13.38 -18.16 0.65
CA ILE A 246 12.77 -18.85 1.79
C ILE A 246 11.23 -18.86 1.69
N ILE A 247 10.65 -17.81 1.14
CA ILE A 247 9.20 -17.77 0.86
C ILE A 247 8.84 -18.79 -0.22
N CYS A 248 9.67 -18.93 -1.26
CA CYS A 248 9.50 -19.95 -2.29
C CYS A 248 9.63 -21.37 -1.70
N ASP A 249 10.63 -21.59 -0.86
CA ASP A 249 10.84 -22.88 -0.21
C ASP A 249 9.67 -23.25 0.70
N TYR A 250 9.17 -22.31 1.50
CA TYR A 250 8.01 -22.56 2.33
C TYR A 250 6.75 -22.87 1.52
N ALA A 251 6.50 -22.15 0.44
CA ALA A 251 5.38 -22.44 -0.47
C ALA A 251 5.53 -23.82 -1.12
N SER A 252 6.77 -24.16 -1.55
CA SER A 252 7.10 -25.49 -2.12
C SER A 252 6.90 -26.61 -1.10
N PHE A 253 7.34 -26.41 0.14
CA PHE A 253 7.10 -27.35 1.23
C PHE A 253 5.61 -27.61 1.45
N LYS A 254 4.80 -26.55 1.48
CA LYS A 254 3.34 -26.67 1.67
C LYS A 254 2.64 -27.40 0.53
N LEU A 255 3.11 -27.23 -0.70
CA LEU A 255 2.58 -27.95 -1.87
C LEU A 255 2.98 -29.42 -1.83
N LEU A 256 4.28 -29.72 -1.65
CA LEU A 256 4.82 -31.08 -1.65
C LEU A 256 4.34 -31.91 -0.46
N SER A 257 4.12 -31.30 0.70
CA SER A 257 3.69 -32.03 1.91
C SER A 257 2.39 -32.82 1.74
N LYS A 258 1.62 -32.52 0.70
CA LYS A 258 0.37 -33.21 0.37
C LYS A 258 0.55 -34.44 -0.53
N VAL A 259 1.68 -34.55 -1.23
CA VAL A 259 1.92 -35.58 -2.25
C VAL A 259 3.23 -36.34 -2.06
N ASP A 260 4.25 -35.70 -1.56
CA ASP A 260 5.59 -36.26 -1.41
C ASP A 260 6.27 -35.72 -0.15
N ALA A 261 6.06 -36.41 0.97
CA ALA A 261 6.57 -35.99 2.27
C ALA A 261 8.12 -36.04 2.35
N GLU A 262 8.75 -36.95 1.58
CA GLU A 262 10.21 -37.10 1.56
C GLU A 262 10.82 -35.85 0.87
N ARG A 263 10.39 -35.52 -0.33
CA ARG A 263 10.82 -34.33 -1.04
C ARG A 263 10.46 -33.03 -0.30
N ALA A 264 9.26 -32.99 0.31
CA ALA A 264 8.87 -31.85 1.13
C ALA A 264 9.89 -31.57 2.24
N SER A 265 10.50 -32.62 2.80
CA SER A 265 11.49 -32.48 3.88
C SER A 265 12.72 -31.65 3.47
N HIS A 266 13.09 -31.63 2.20
CA HIS A 266 14.20 -30.82 1.66
C HIS A 266 13.91 -29.32 1.71
N TYR A 267 12.62 -28.93 1.63
CA TYR A 267 12.18 -27.53 1.68
C TYR A 267 11.61 -27.16 3.05
N LYS A 268 11.75 -28.05 4.04
CA LYS A 268 11.27 -27.80 5.39
C LYS A 268 12.11 -26.77 6.08
N VAL A 269 11.72 -25.52 5.94
CA VAL A 269 12.29 -24.40 6.67
C VAL A 269 11.59 -24.26 8.01
N ASN A 270 12.33 -23.96 9.06
CA ASN A 270 11.71 -23.46 10.29
C ASN A 270 11.25 -22.03 10.06
N PHE A 271 10.14 -21.91 9.33
CA PHE A 271 9.62 -20.63 8.85
C PHE A 271 9.36 -19.64 9.98
N SER A 272 8.94 -20.13 11.14
CA SER A 272 8.68 -19.27 12.30
C SER A 272 9.97 -18.67 12.91
N GLU A 273 11.07 -19.40 12.91
CA GLU A 273 12.38 -18.87 13.36
C GLU A 273 12.95 -17.91 12.33
N TRP A 274 12.86 -18.28 11.07
CA TRP A 274 13.29 -17.42 9.99
C TRP A 274 12.53 -16.08 9.97
N LEU A 275 11.21 -16.07 10.19
CA LEU A 275 10.45 -14.84 10.30
C LEU A 275 10.97 -13.90 11.41
N LYS A 276 11.50 -14.47 12.51
CA LYS A 276 12.14 -13.67 13.58
C LYS A 276 13.45 -13.03 13.09
N GLU A 277 14.23 -13.77 12.29
CA GLU A 277 15.46 -13.25 11.68
C GLU A 277 15.15 -12.17 10.65
N ALA A 278 14.20 -12.42 9.74
CA ALA A 278 13.75 -11.47 8.75
C ALA A 278 13.29 -10.15 9.41
N LYS A 279 12.53 -10.24 10.51
CA LYS A 279 12.14 -9.06 11.30
C LYS A 279 13.35 -8.29 11.83
N ARG A 280 14.36 -8.99 12.37
CA ARG A 280 15.58 -8.35 12.87
C ARG A 280 16.36 -7.65 11.76
N ASP A 281 16.44 -8.28 10.59
CA ASP A 281 17.14 -7.73 9.43
C ASP A 281 16.45 -6.50 8.89
N ILE A 282 15.12 -6.50 8.83
CA ILE A 282 14.34 -5.33 8.44
C ILE A 282 14.53 -4.19 9.44
N ILE A 283 14.51 -4.48 10.75
CA ILE A 283 14.76 -3.47 11.78
C ILE A 283 16.18 -2.91 11.67
N LYS A 284 17.19 -3.77 11.45
CA LYS A 284 18.58 -3.35 11.23
C LYS A 284 18.75 -2.63 9.89
N GLY A 285 18.08 -3.09 8.85
CA GLY A 285 18.11 -2.52 7.50
C GLY A 285 17.41 -1.16 7.44
N ARG A 286 16.40 -0.89 8.27
CA ARG A 286 15.77 0.43 8.35
C ARG A 286 16.78 1.55 8.63
N SER A 287 17.84 1.26 9.37
CA SER A 287 18.96 2.21 9.53
C SER A 287 19.85 2.33 8.28
N ARG A 288 19.82 1.38 7.34
CA ARG A 288 20.59 1.38 6.09
C ARG A 288 19.75 1.77 4.87
N VAL A 289 18.48 1.41 4.82
CA VAL A 289 17.52 1.68 3.71
C VAL A 289 17.15 3.17 3.64
N GLN A 290 17.33 3.92 4.69
CA GLN A 290 17.33 5.39 4.61
C GLN A 290 18.32 5.97 3.58
N LYS A 291 19.27 5.16 3.09
CA LYS A 291 20.24 5.56 2.05
C LYS A 291 19.87 5.17 0.61
N THR A 292 18.87 4.32 0.37
CA THR A 292 18.56 3.78 -0.97
C THR A 292 17.14 4.08 -1.46
N GLY A 293 16.63 5.28 -1.26
CA GLY A 293 15.53 5.81 -2.08
C GLY A 293 14.16 5.12 -2.05
N TRP A 294 13.99 4.04 -1.31
CA TRP A 294 12.71 3.37 -1.07
C TRP A 294 12.09 3.94 0.19
N ILE A 295 11.11 4.80 0.03
CA ILE A 295 10.48 5.56 1.09
C ILE A 295 11.51 6.47 1.79
N ARG A 296 11.92 7.55 1.15
CA ARG A 296 12.22 8.75 1.91
C ARG A 296 10.93 9.04 2.66
N GLU A 297 10.94 8.76 3.96
CA GLU A 297 9.87 9.24 4.81
C GLU A 297 9.67 10.73 4.51
N PRO A 298 8.45 11.22 4.35
CA PRO A 298 8.21 12.63 4.12
C PRO A 298 8.54 13.50 5.35
N PHE A 299 9.30 12.98 6.30
CA PHE A 299 9.61 13.61 7.59
C PHE A 299 10.99 14.25 7.62
N GLU A 300 11.21 15.24 6.76
CA GLU A 300 11.99 16.41 7.17
C GLU A 300 11.16 17.36 8.08
N PHE A 301 9.92 17.01 8.39
CA PHE A 301 9.03 17.82 9.24
C PHE A 301 9.42 17.85 10.71
N GLU A 302 10.15 16.88 11.23
CA GLU A 302 10.59 16.90 12.64
C GLU A 302 11.59 18.00 12.97
N LYS A 303 12.28 18.56 11.97
CA LYS A 303 13.26 19.63 12.22
C LYS A 303 12.68 21.05 12.16
N GLU A 304 11.53 21.22 11.51
CA GLU A 304 10.89 22.55 11.47
C GLU A 304 9.83 22.76 12.55
N SER A 305 9.26 21.70 13.13
CA SER A 305 8.28 21.82 14.21
C SER A 305 8.91 22.24 15.56
N ALA A 306 10.24 22.22 15.68
CA ALA A 306 10.94 22.73 16.88
C ALA A 306 10.96 24.25 17.01
N TYR A 307 10.45 24.99 16.04
CA TYR A 307 10.44 26.46 16.04
C TYR A 307 9.09 27.12 16.37
N TRP A 308 8.06 26.35 16.70
CA TRP A 308 6.75 26.91 17.09
C TRP A 308 6.42 26.67 18.57
N GLY A 309 7.42 26.87 19.40
CA GLY A 309 7.27 26.93 20.87
C GLY A 309 7.51 28.35 21.37
N MET A 310 6.55 29.26 21.13
CA MET A 310 6.27 30.46 21.93
C MET A 310 4.87 30.96 21.59
#